data_9c08a4618aed9195b26ea52026354bf1
#
_entry.id   9c08a4618aed9195b26ea52026354bf1
#
_cell.length_a   1.000
_cell.length_b   1.000
_cell.length_c   1.000
_cell.angle_alpha   90.00
_cell.angle_beta   90.00
_cell.angle_gamma   90.00
#
_symmetry.space_group_name_H-M   'P 1'
#
loop_
_entity.id
_entity.type
_entity.pdbx_description
1 polymer ?
#
loop_
_entity_poly.entity_id
_entity_poly.type
_entity_poly.pdbx_seq_one_letter_code
_entity_poly.pdbx_strand_id
1 'polypeptide(L)'
;FAAGLALTATLAQAQEQKPNILFIVSDDTGFGDLGPYGGGVGRGMPTPNIDELAAEGMTFFSFYAQPSCTPGRAAMQTGRIPNRSGMTTVAFQGEGGGLPAAEWTLASVLKTGGYETYFTGKWHLGEADYALPNAQGYDEMKYVGLYHLNAYTYGDPTWFPDMDPKLRDMFNQVTEGALSGKAGEPATEDFKINGQAIDKPGESITIDGVTYPDGVVGIPFFDGYVEKAAIEFIDKAAESPDTPFFINVNFMKVHQPNLPAPEFQLKSPAKSKYADSIVELDTRIGRILDELKKTGQDKNTLIFYTTDNGAWQDVYPDAGYTPF
;
A
#
# COMPACT_ATOMS: atom_id res chain seq x y z
N PHE A 1 -16.32 -69.61 -16.30
CA PHE A 1 -16.71 -68.44 -15.51
C PHE A 1 -15.53 -67.47 -15.52
N ALA A 2 -15.60 -66.41 -16.31
CA ALA A 2 -14.66 -65.31 -16.33
C ALA A 2 -15.28 -64.15 -15.51
N ALA A 3 -14.69 -63.83 -14.37
CA ALA A 3 -15.05 -62.68 -13.56
C ALA A 3 -14.25 -61.47 -14.08
N GLY A 4 -14.95 -60.56 -14.78
CA GLY A 4 -14.36 -59.27 -15.16
C GLY A 4 -14.33 -58.31 -13.97
N LEU A 5 -13.12 -57.96 -13.51
CA LEU A 5 -12.93 -56.84 -12.62
C LEU A 5 -13.01 -55.54 -13.44
N ALA A 6 -14.11 -54.81 -13.27
CA ALA A 6 -14.20 -53.44 -13.77
C ALA A 6 -13.44 -52.51 -12.77
N LEU A 7 -12.24 -52.11 -13.13
CA LEU A 7 -11.56 -50.98 -12.46
C LEU A 7 -12.25 -49.67 -12.86
N THR A 8 -13.12 -49.16 -12.01
CA THR A 8 -13.56 -47.77 -12.11
C THR A 8 -12.44 -46.86 -11.63
N ALA A 9 -11.63 -46.36 -12.56
CA ALA A 9 -10.72 -45.25 -12.29
C ALA A 9 -11.56 -43.99 -12.08
N THR A 10 -11.81 -43.61 -10.85
CA THR A 10 -12.26 -42.26 -10.53
C THR A 10 -11.09 -41.34 -10.85
N LEU A 11 -11.19 -40.66 -12.00
CA LEU A 11 -10.41 -39.47 -12.26
C LEU A 11 -10.86 -38.41 -11.24
N ALA A 12 -10.17 -38.35 -10.12
CA ALA A 12 -10.23 -37.16 -9.31
C ALA A 12 -9.65 -36.04 -10.20
N GLN A 13 -10.53 -35.22 -10.80
CA GLN A 13 -10.09 -33.94 -11.31
C GLN A 13 -9.54 -33.19 -10.08
N ALA A 14 -8.25 -33.08 -9.99
CA ALA A 14 -7.63 -32.12 -9.08
C ALA A 14 -8.22 -30.76 -9.51
N GLN A 15 -9.09 -30.21 -8.68
CA GLN A 15 -9.58 -28.86 -8.87
C GLN A 15 -8.33 -27.98 -8.79
N GLU A 16 -7.97 -27.34 -9.90
CA GLU A 16 -6.81 -26.43 -9.90
C GLU A 16 -7.00 -25.45 -8.75
N GLN A 17 -6.08 -25.49 -7.79
CA GLN A 17 -6.11 -24.58 -6.67
C GLN A 17 -5.94 -23.15 -7.19
N LYS A 18 -6.88 -22.26 -6.88
CA LYS A 18 -6.79 -20.86 -7.27
C LYS A 18 -5.53 -20.25 -6.70
N PRO A 19 -4.76 -19.45 -7.45
CA PRO A 19 -3.59 -18.82 -6.92
C PRO A 19 -3.97 -17.76 -5.87
N ASN A 20 -3.15 -17.61 -4.87
CA ASN A 20 -3.15 -16.44 -4.01
C ASN A 20 -2.71 -15.21 -4.80
N ILE A 21 -3.09 -14.04 -4.35
CA ILE A 21 -2.71 -12.77 -4.98
C ILE A 21 -2.13 -11.84 -3.92
N LEU A 22 -0.89 -11.43 -4.14
CA LEU A 22 -0.22 -10.38 -3.38
C LEU A 22 -0.04 -9.16 -4.30
N PHE A 23 -0.74 -8.07 -4.00
CA PHE A 23 -0.69 -6.84 -4.76
C PHE A 23 -0.01 -5.75 -3.95
N ILE A 24 1.21 -5.38 -4.34
CA ILE A 24 2.06 -4.41 -3.66
C ILE A 24 2.08 -3.12 -4.45
N VAL A 25 1.75 -2.02 -3.78
CA VAL A 25 1.70 -0.68 -4.36
C VAL A 25 2.62 0.25 -3.59
N SER A 26 3.53 0.91 -4.28
CA SER A 26 4.29 2.05 -3.74
C SER A 26 3.65 3.38 -4.13
N ASP A 27 4.11 4.46 -3.54
CA ASP A 27 3.57 5.81 -3.73
C ASP A 27 4.64 6.71 -4.37
N ASP A 28 4.30 7.39 -5.43
CA ASP A 28 5.16 8.34 -6.16
C ASP A 28 6.51 7.76 -6.63
N THR A 29 6.62 6.44 -6.82
CA THR A 29 7.87 5.83 -7.28
C THR A 29 8.07 6.07 -8.77
N GLY A 30 9.21 6.63 -9.14
CA GLY A 30 9.54 6.91 -10.53
C GLY A 30 9.93 5.67 -11.33
N PHE A 31 9.60 5.65 -12.62
CA PHE A 31 10.02 4.60 -13.54
C PHE A 31 11.54 4.36 -13.49
N GLY A 32 12.33 5.43 -13.51
CA GLY A 32 13.79 5.37 -13.52
C GLY A 32 14.42 5.18 -12.12
N ASP A 33 13.67 4.85 -11.08
CA ASP A 33 14.21 4.62 -9.73
C ASP A 33 14.60 3.17 -9.51
N LEU A 34 13.88 2.26 -10.14
CA LEU A 34 13.99 0.83 -9.91
C LEU A 34 15.03 0.17 -10.84
N GLY A 35 15.73 -0.84 -10.31
CA GLY A 35 16.74 -1.58 -11.05
C GLY A 35 16.26 -2.19 -12.37
N PRO A 36 15.07 -2.83 -12.44
CA PRO A 36 14.55 -3.42 -13.68
C PRO A 36 14.35 -2.42 -14.82
N TYR A 37 14.24 -1.13 -14.49
CA TYR A 37 14.06 -0.03 -15.45
C TYR A 37 15.31 0.84 -15.64
N GLY A 38 16.45 0.38 -15.14
CA GLY A 38 17.76 1.03 -15.35
C GLY A 38 18.15 2.02 -14.25
N GLY A 39 17.39 2.10 -13.14
CA GLY A 39 17.73 2.85 -11.94
C GLY A 39 18.53 2.01 -10.93
N GLY A 40 18.03 1.90 -9.72
CA GLY A 40 18.59 1.02 -8.68
C GLY A 40 20.06 1.38 -8.37
N VAL A 41 20.95 0.41 -8.51
CA VAL A 41 22.39 0.57 -8.22
C VAL A 41 23.00 1.74 -8.98
N GLY A 42 22.63 1.94 -10.24
CA GLY A 42 23.16 3.02 -11.09
C GLY A 42 22.86 4.42 -10.56
N ARG A 43 21.80 4.55 -9.77
CA ARG A 43 21.38 5.80 -9.11
C ARG A 43 21.70 5.85 -7.62
N GLY A 44 22.39 4.84 -7.09
CA GLY A 44 22.74 4.75 -5.68
C GLY A 44 21.57 4.45 -4.76
N MET A 45 20.52 3.80 -5.29
CA MET A 45 19.32 3.35 -4.56
C MET A 45 18.98 1.90 -4.94
N PRO A 46 19.82 0.90 -4.58
CA PRO A 46 19.67 -0.48 -5.00
C PRO A 46 18.32 -1.07 -4.59
N THR A 47 17.73 -1.87 -5.50
CA THR A 47 16.43 -2.54 -5.32
C THR A 47 16.53 -4.05 -5.56
N PRO A 48 17.40 -4.78 -4.82
CA PRO A 48 17.71 -6.18 -5.12
C PRO A 48 16.48 -7.11 -5.04
N ASN A 49 15.52 -6.85 -4.15
CA ASN A 49 14.33 -7.69 -4.01
C ASN A 49 13.34 -7.48 -5.17
N ILE A 50 13.17 -6.24 -5.61
CA ILE A 50 12.36 -5.92 -6.79
C ILE A 50 13.07 -6.42 -8.07
N ASP A 51 14.40 -6.36 -8.12
CA ASP A 51 15.20 -6.90 -9.23
C ASP A 51 15.02 -8.41 -9.35
N GLU A 52 15.04 -9.15 -8.21
CA GLU A 52 14.79 -10.60 -8.17
C GLU A 52 13.36 -10.92 -8.64
N LEU A 53 12.36 -10.21 -8.11
CA LEU A 53 10.97 -10.37 -8.53
C LEU A 53 10.79 -10.16 -10.05
N ALA A 54 11.45 -9.16 -10.61
CA ALA A 54 11.43 -8.90 -12.05
C ALA A 54 12.13 -9.98 -12.86
N ALA A 55 13.23 -10.54 -12.34
CA ALA A 55 13.99 -11.61 -13.00
C ALA A 55 13.22 -12.94 -13.02
N GLU A 56 12.42 -13.21 -12.00
CA GLU A 56 11.56 -14.39 -11.90
C GLU A 56 10.22 -14.26 -12.60
N GLY A 57 9.85 -13.06 -13.01
CA GLY A 57 8.53 -12.73 -13.51
C GLY A 57 8.52 -12.02 -14.87
N MET A 58 7.56 -11.12 -15.02
CA MET A 58 7.35 -10.32 -16.23
C MET A 58 7.45 -8.83 -15.90
N THR A 59 8.29 -8.11 -16.63
CA THR A 59 8.46 -6.66 -16.50
C THR A 59 7.73 -5.92 -17.63
N PHE A 60 6.86 -4.98 -17.26
CA PHE A 60 6.09 -4.18 -18.19
C PHE A 60 6.77 -2.82 -18.44
N PHE A 61 7.22 -2.56 -19.65
CA PHE A 61 7.84 -1.29 -20.02
C PHE A 61 6.84 -0.23 -20.50
N SER A 62 5.61 -0.63 -20.80
CA SER A 62 4.56 0.26 -21.32
C SER A 62 3.25 0.06 -20.52
N PHE A 63 3.34 0.15 -19.20
CA PHE A 63 2.21 0.09 -18.28
C PHE A 63 2.11 1.42 -17.55
N TYR A 64 1.18 2.27 -17.98
CA TYR A 64 1.07 3.66 -17.50
C TYR A 64 0.04 3.77 -16.38
N ALA A 65 0.45 4.41 -15.28
CA ALA A 65 -0.42 4.77 -14.18
C ALA A 65 -1.28 6.02 -14.52
N GLN A 66 -2.06 6.46 -13.56
CA GLN A 66 -2.82 7.70 -13.65
C GLN A 66 -1.98 8.89 -13.13
N PRO A 67 -2.43 10.14 -13.34
CA PRO A 67 -1.59 11.31 -13.07
C PRO A 67 -1.39 11.64 -11.58
N SER A 68 -2.11 11.01 -10.66
CA SER A 68 -1.99 11.23 -9.21
C SER A 68 -2.62 10.11 -8.39
N CYS A 69 -2.37 10.13 -7.07
CA CYS A 69 -2.70 9.04 -6.14
C CYS A 69 -4.17 8.58 -6.19
N THR A 70 -5.15 9.46 -5.94
CA THR A 70 -6.57 9.06 -5.93
C THR A 70 -7.03 8.50 -7.27
N PRO A 71 -6.78 9.15 -8.41
CA PRO A 71 -7.08 8.57 -9.73
C PRO A 71 -6.39 7.22 -9.97
N GLY A 72 -5.10 7.10 -9.60
CA GLY A 72 -4.33 5.87 -9.74
C GLY A 72 -4.91 4.73 -8.92
N ARG A 73 -5.15 4.98 -7.65
CA ARG A 73 -5.71 4.00 -6.72
C ARG A 73 -7.14 3.61 -7.11
N ALA A 74 -7.97 4.55 -7.55
CA ALA A 74 -9.30 4.24 -8.06
C ALA A 74 -9.24 3.33 -9.30
N ALA A 75 -8.33 3.62 -10.24
CA ALA A 75 -8.15 2.79 -11.43
C ALA A 75 -7.66 1.39 -11.08
N MET A 76 -6.71 1.25 -10.15
CA MET A 76 -6.23 -0.06 -9.68
C MET A 76 -7.33 -0.87 -8.99
N GLN A 77 -8.14 -0.23 -8.14
CA GLN A 77 -9.22 -0.91 -7.43
C GLN A 77 -10.37 -1.33 -8.35
N THR A 78 -10.71 -0.53 -9.37
CA THR A 78 -11.92 -0.73 -10.17
C THR A 78 -11.66 -1.27 -11.59
N GLY A 79 -10.41 -1.25 -12.07
CA GLY A 79 -10.09 -1.53 -13.46
C GLY A 79 -10.65 -0.49 -14.44
N ARG A 80 -11.08 0.69 -13.96
CA ARG A 80 -11.73 1.73 -14.76
C ARG A 80 -10.90 3.01 -14.76
N ILE A 81 -10.88 3.70 -15.89
CA ILE A 81 -10.29 5.04 -15.95
C ILE A 81 -11.04 5.99 -15.01
N PRO A 82 -10.34 6.94 -14.37
CA PRO A 82 -10.92 7.81 -13.33
C PRO A 82 -12.16 8.59 -13.77
N ASN A 83 -12.23 8.98 -15.05
CA ASN A 83 -13.40 9.67 -15.61
C ASN A 83 -14.70 8.85 -15.51
N ARG A 84 -14.61 7.53 -15.36
CA ARG A 84 -15.78 6.67 -15.22
C ARG A 84 -16.19 6.43 -13.78
N SER A 85 -15.25 6.43 -12.85
CA SER A 85 -15.53 6.32 -11.42
C SER A 85 -15.82 7.67 -10.75
N GLY A 86 -15.52 8.78 -11.43
CA GLY A 86 -15.61 10.12 -10.86
C GLY A 86 -14.42 10.54 -10.00
N MET A 87 -13.45 9.63 -9.78
CA MET A 87 -12.28 9.87 -8.93
C MET A 87 -11.14 10.52 -9.74
N THR A 88 -11.37 11.73 -10.24
CA THR A 88 -10.48 12.40 -11.22
C THR A 88 -9.46 13.35 -10.58
N THR A 89 -9.61 13.68 -9.31
CA THR A 89 -8.74 14.59 -8.55
C THR A 89 -8.29 13.96 -7.26
N VAL A 90 -7.22 14.48 -6.69
CA VAL A 90 -6.76 14.06 -5.35
C VAL A 90 -7.84 14.37 -4.32
N ALA A 91 -8.22 13.39 -3.53
CA ALA A 91 -9.12 13.57 -2.40
C ALA A 91 -8.34 14.12 -1.19
N PHE A 92 -8.96 15.02 -0.45
CA PHE A 92 -8.39 15.57 0.77
C PHE A 92 -9.24 15.19 1.98
N GLN A 93 -8.57 15.07 3.11
CA GLN A 93 -9.25 14.81 4.38
C GLN A 93 -10.25 15.95 4.69
N GLY A 94 -11.44 15.56 5.12
CA GLY A 94 -12.50 16.48 5.46
C GLY A 94 -13.38 16.92 4.31
N GLU A 95 -13.14 16.47 3.08
CA GLU A 95 -14.04 16.75 1.94
C GLU A 95 -15.32 15.91 1.98
N GLY A 96 -15.26 14.76 2.70
CA GLY A 96 -16.32 13.76 2.69
C GLY A 96 -16.40 13.00 1.36
N GLY A 97 -17.20 11.95 1.31
CA GLY A 97 -17.37 11.17 0.09
C GLY A 97 -16.24 10.15 -0.16
N GLY A 98 -16.03 9.81 -1.44
CA GLY A 98 -15.01 8.85 -1.87
C GLY A 98 -15.47 7.94 -3.00
N LEU A 99 -14.82 6.79 -3.16
CA LEU A 99 -15.13 5.82 -4.20
C LEU A 99 -16.62 5.41 -4.12
N PRO A 100 -17.40 5.60 -5.21
CA PRO A 100 -18.83 5.32 -5.15
C PRO A 100 -19.14 3.86 -4.76
N ALA A 101 -20.14 3.66 -3.90
CA ALA A 101 -20.58 2.34 -3.44
C ALA A 101 -21.06 1.41 -4.57
N ALA A 102 -21.41 1.97 -5.73
CA ALA A 102 -21.83 1.19 -6.91
C ALA A 102 -20.65 0.64 -7.73
N GLU A 103 -19.42 1.04 -7.44
CA GLU A 103 -18.23 0.51 -8.12
C GLU A 103 -17.92 -0.91 -7.64
N TRP A 104 -17.52 -1.74 -8.58
CA TRP A 104 -16.94 -3.04 -8.28
C TRP A 104 -15.44 -2.88 -8.13
N THR A 105 -14.93 -3.29 -6.98
CA THR A 105 -13.49 -3.29 -6.73
C THR A 105 -12.88 -4.67 -7.00
N LEU A 106 -11.57 -4.71 -7.19
CA LEU A 106 -10.84 -5.97 -7.30
C LEU A 106 -11.12 -6.89 -6.09
N ALA A 107 -11.15 -6.33 -4.88
CA ALA A 107 -11.48 -7.08 -3.67
C ALA A 107 -12.91 -7.64 -3.71
N SER A 108 -13.91 -6.82 -4.07
CA SER A 108 -15.30 -7.29 -4.14
C SER A 108 -15.49 -8.39 -5.19
N VAL A 109 -14.81 -8.30 -6.35
CA VAL A 109 -14.84 -9.35 -7.38
C VAL A 109 -14.18 -10.63 -6.88
N LEU A 110 -12.97 -10.55 -6.31
CA LEU A 110 -12.25 -11.72 -5.81
C LEU A 110 -13.00 -12.42 -4.68
N LYS A 111 -13.65 -11.66 -3.80
CA LYS A 111 -14.52 -12.20 -2.76
C LYS A 111 -15.65 -13.06 -3.31
N THR A 112 -16.27 -12.68 -4.45
CA THR A 112 -17.25 -13.55 -5.12
C THR A 112 -16.63 -14.84 -5.65
N GLY A 113 -15.32 -14.84 -5.87
CA GLY A 113 -14.52 -16.01 -6.23
C GLY A 113 -14.08 -16.88 -5.04
N GLY A 114 -14.47 -16.52 -3.81
CA GLY A 114 -14.11 -17.26 -2.59
C GLY A 114 -12.73 -16.92 -2.03
N TYR A 115 -12.17 -15.76 -2.37
CA TYR A 115 -10.96 -15.24 -1.77
C TYR A 115 -11.24 -14.58 -0.43
N GLU A 116 -10.37 -14.78 0.55
CA GLU A 116 -10.23 -13.88 1.70
C GLU A 116 -9.45 -12.63 1.28
N THR A 117 -9.93 -11.45 1.69
CA THR A 117 -9.44 -10.19 1.16
C THR A 117 -8.91 -9.28 2.29
N TYR A 118 -7.65 -8.85 2.17
CA TYR A 118 -6.95 -8.08 3.19
C TYR A 118 -6.39 -6.78 2.62
N PHE A 119 -6.44 -5.71 3.42
CA PHE A 119 -5.91 -4.40 3.04
C PHE A 119 -5.01 -3.83 4.14
N THR A 120 -3.88 -3.25 3.74
CA THR A 120 -3.04 -2.45 4.63
C THR A 120 -2.41 -1.28 3.89
N GLY A 121 -2.18 -0.19 4.60
CA GLY A 121 -1.49 0.99 4.10
C GLY A 121 -2.39 2.09 3.56
N LYS A 122 -1.91 2.87 2.61
CA LYS A 122 -2.58 4.05 2.07
C LYS A 122 -3.80 3.68 1.21
N TRP A 123 -4.98 4.18 1.61
CA TRP A 123 -6.22 4.01 0.86
C TRP A 123 -6.45 5.10 -0.18
N HIS A 124 -6.59 6.32 0.24
CA HIS A 124 -6.73 7.55 -0.55
C HIS A 124 -7.94 7.56 -1.52
N LEU A 125 -9.02 6.87 -1.16
CA LEU A 125 -10.25 6.81 -1.95
C LEU A 125 -11.48 7.31 -1.19
N GLY A 126 -11.27 8.16 -0.18
CA GLY A 126 -12.33 8.82 0.57
C GLY A 126 -12.50 8.29 1.99
N GLU A 127 -13.34 8.98 2.74
CA GLU A 127 -13.56 8.79 4.18
C GLU A 127 -15.01 8.49 4.56
N ALA A 128 -15.94 8.59 3.60
CA ALA A 128 -17.32 8.21 3.85
C ALA A 128 -17.42 6.69 4.09
N ASP A 129 -18.35 6.28 4.93
CA ASP A 129 -18.54 4.89 5.33
C ASP A 129 -18.58 3.91 4.16
N TYR A 130 -19.29 4.27 3.10
CA TYR A 130 -19.41 3.45 1.89
C TYR A 130 -18.12 3.36 1.08
N ALA A 131 -17.18 4.27 1.31
CA ALA A 131 -15.92 4.36 0.57
C ALA A 131 -14.73 3.70 1.30
N LEU A 132 -14.91 3.26 2.54
CA LEU A 132 -13.85 2.60 3.31
C LEU A 132 -13.47 1.24 2.73
N PRO A 133 -12.25 0.73 2.95
CA PRO A 133 -11.82 -0.55 2.38
C PRO A 133 -12.76 -1.70 2.71
N ASN A 134 -13.25 -1.83 3.94
CA ASN A 134 -14.19 -2.88 4.33
C ASN A 134 -15.53 -2.77 3.60
N ALA A 135 -16.05 -1.56 3.37
CA ALA A 135 -17.25 -1.34 2.56
C ALA A 135 -17.01 -1.61 1.07
N GLN A 136 -15.76 -1.56 0.63
CA GLN A 136 -15.33 -1.77 -0.76
C GLN A 136 -14.81 -3.20 -1.02
N GLY A 137 -15.13 -4.16 -0.14
CA GLY A 137 -14.94 -5.57 -0.39
C GLY A 137 -13.81 -6.25 0.38
N TYR A 138 -13.05 -5.53 1.21
CA TYR A 138 -12.03 -6.15 2.04
C TYR A 138 -12.64 -6.72 3.33
N ASP A 139 -12.30 -7.98 3.66
CA ASP A 139 -12.77 -8.66 4.86
C ASP A 139 -12.07 -8.13 6.11
N GLU A 140 -10.78 -7.82 5.97
CA GLU A 140 -9.97 -7.32 7.06
C GLU A 140 -9.03 -6.22 6.58
N MET A 141 -8.78 -5.23 7.44
CA MET A 141 -7.83 -4.15 7.20
C MET A 141 -7.06 -3.81 8.47
N LYS A 142 -5.78 -3.45 8.30
CA LYS A 142 -4.92 -3.00 9.41
C LYS A 142 -4.05 -1.83 8.99
N TYR A 143 -3.78 -0.92 9.92
CA TYR A 143 -2.89 0.22 9.73
C TYR A 143 -3.19 0.99 8.44
N VAL A 144 -4.45 1.38 8.29
CA VAL A 144 -4.93 2.09 7.10
C VAL A 144 -4.72 3.58 7.24
N GLY A 145 -3.99 4.18 6.31
CA GLY A 145 -3.93 5.62 6.11
C GLY A 145 -4.98 6.06 5.09
N LEU A 146 -6.00 6.80 5.52
CA LEU A 146 -7.05 7.26 4.61
C LEU A 146 -6.54 8.28 3.61
N TYR A 147 -5.55 9.08 4.02
CA TYR A 147 -4.97 10.17 3.24
C TYR A 147 -3.45 10.23 3.39
N HIS A 148 -2.86 11.38 3.06
CA HIS A 148 -1.44 11.64 3.24
C HIS A 148 -1.10 11.97 4.69
N LEU A 149 -0.28 11.15 5.32
CA LEU A 149 0.27 11.45 6.64
C LEU A 149 1.31 12.59 6.63
N ASN A 150 1.74 13.04 5.45
CA ASN A 150 2.71 14.12 5.32
C ASN A 150 2.23 15.43 5.95
N ALA A 151 0.93 15.73 5.91
CA ALA A 151 0.37 16.90 6.57
C ALA A 151 0.64 16.90 8.09
N TYR A 152 0.62 15.72 8.71
CA TYR A 152 0.86 15.55 10.14
C TYR A 152 2.33 15.57 10.51
N THR A 153 3.24 15.34 9.58
CA THR A 153 4.68 15.24 9.82
C THR A 153 5.40 16.55 9.57
N TYR A 154 4.93 17.39 8.65
CA TYR A 154 5.61 18.62 8.27
C TYR A 154 5.73 19.64 9.41
N GLY A 155 4.76 19.72 10.29
CA GLY A 155 4.80 20.62 11.46
C GLY A 155 5.73 20.14 12.58
N ASP A 156 6.18 18.89 12.56
CA ASP A 156 6.96 18.29 13.64
C ASP A 156 8.43 18.76 13.61
N PRO A 157 8.92 19.44 14.68
CA PRO A 157 10.29 19.92 14.76
C PRO A 157 11.34 18.79 14.83
N THR A 158 10.95 17.58 15.20
CA THR A 158 11.84 16.42 15.20
C THR A 158 12.35 16.09 13.79
N TRP A 159 11.48 16.21 12.80
CA TRP A 159 11.78 15.88 11.40
C TRP A 159 12.24 17.09 10.58
N PHE A 160 11.75 18.28 10.94
CA PHE A 160 12.05 19.54 10.26
C PHE A 160 12.47 20.63 11.25
N PRO A 161 13.62 20.46 11.94
CA PRO A 161 14.05 21.40 13.00
C PRO A 161 14.25 22.83 12.48
N ASP A 162 14.73 22.97 11.25
CA ASP A 162 15.11 24.26 10.64
C ASP A 162 13.98 24.88 9.79
N MET A 163 12.75 24.36 9.88
CA MET A 163 11.61 24.90 9.13
C MET A 163 11.29 26.33 9.59
N ASP A 164 11.06 27.22 8.61
CA ASP A 164 10.58 28.58 8.88
C ASP A 164 9.33 28.55 9.79
N PRO A 165 9.30 29.36 10.87
CA PRO A 165 8.18 29.33 11.81
C PRO A 165 6.81 29.58 11.19
N LYS A 166 6.69 30.48 10.19
CA LYS A 166 5.42 30.75 9.52
C LYS A 166 4.95 29.58 8.68
N LEU A 167 5.90 28.89 8.04
CA LEU A 167 5.60 27.69 7.28
C LEU A 167 5.15 26.56 8.22
N ARG A 168 5.81 26.40 9.36
CA ARG A 168 5.42 25.47 10.41
C ARG A 168 4.02 25.74 10.94
N ASP A 169 3.71 27.02 11.24
CA ASP A 169 2.38 27.42 11.69
C ASP A 169 1.31 27.09 10.65
N MET A 170 1.61 27.29 9.36
CA MET A 170 0.71 26.90 8.26
C MET A 170 0.46 25.38 8.24
N PHE A 171 1.49 24.56 8.35
CA PHE A 171 1.31 23.11 8.39
C PHE A 171 0.59 22.65 9.65
N ASN A 172 0.85 23.26 10.82
CA ASN A 172 0.11 22.96 12.04
C ASN A 172 -1.38 23.30 11.90
N GLN A 173 -1.73 24.42 11.24
CA GLN A 173 -3.12 24.76 10.96
C GLN A 173 -3.80 23.77 10.01
N VAL A 174 -3.08 23.29 8.98
CA VAL A 174 -3.57 22.25 8.08
C VAL A 174 -3.81 20.95 8.86
N THR A 175 -2.85 20.57 9.69
CA THR A 175 -2.95 19.37 10.54
C THR A 175 -4.12 19.49 11.52
N GLU A 176 -4.25 20.62 12.22
CA GLU A 176 -5.36 20.87 13.15
C GLU A 176 -6.71 20.85 12.42
N GLY A 177 -6.77 21.44 11.23
CA GLY A 177 -7.96 21.39 10.36
C GLY A 177 -8.33 19.97 9.96
N ALA A 178 -7.35 19.19 9.56
CA ALA A 178 -7.52 17.79 9.19
C ALA A 178 -7.93 16.93 10.40
N LEU A 179 -7.30 17.12 11.56
CA LEU A 179 -7.58 16.39 12.79
C LEU A 179 -8.91 16.81 13.45
N SER A 180 -9.40 18.02 13.21
CA SER A 180 -10.62 18.52 13.83
C SER A 180 -11.92 17.92 13.28
N GLY A 181 -11.87 17.18 12.19
CA GLY A 181 -13.05 16.56 11.55
C GLY A 181 -14.11 17.54 11.07
N LYS A 182 -13.76 18.84 10.91
CA LYS A 182 -14.74 19.91 10.63
C LYS A 182 -15.34 19.89 9.22
N ALA A 183 -14.79 19.10 8.33
CA ALA A 183 -15.21 19.10 6.94
C ALA A 183 -15.51 17.70 6.40
N GLY A 184 -15.84 16.75 7.20
CA GLY A 184 -16.27 15.40 6.84
C GLY A 184 -16.48 14.58 8.09
N GLU A 185 -17.42 13.68 8.07
CA GLU A 185 -17.63 12.78 9.19
C GLU A 185 -16.46 11.79 9.28
N PRO A 186 -15.82 11.64 10.43
CA PRO A 186 -14.72 10.68 10.57
C PRO A 186 -15.20 9.24 10.36
N ALA A 187 -14.28 8.39 9.94
CA ALA A 187 -14.50 6.95 9.76
C ALA A 187 -15.23 6.31 10.95
N THR A 188 -16.15 5.42 10.64
CA THR A 188 -17.09 4.77 11.57
C THR A 188 -16.46 3.79 12.55
N GLU A 189 -17.30 3.27 13.45
CA GLU A 189 -16.94 2.21 14.39
C GLU A 189 -16.42 0.94 13.69
N ASP A 190 -16.93 0.59 12.51
CA ASP A 190 -16.46 -0.57 11.73
C ASP A 190 -15.00 -0.41 11.30
N PHE A 191 -14.59 0.80 10.94
CA PHE A 191 -13.20 1.11 10.65
C PHE A 191 -12.28 0.90 11.87
N LYS A 192 -12.78 1.22 13.07
CA LYS A 192 -12.04 0.99 14.32
C LYS A 192 -11.92 -0.49 14.67
N ILE A 193 -12.90 -1.31 14.32
CA ILE A 193 -12.95 -2.73 14.67
C ILE A 193 -12.00 -3.56 13.80
N ASN A 194 -12.01 -3.34 12.49
CA ASN A 194 -11.28 -4.15 11.52
C ASN A 194 -9.91 -3.59 11.15
N GLY A 195 -9.59 -2.39 11.56
CA GLY A 195 -8.31 -1.77 11.29
C GLY A 195 -7.94 -0.78 12.36
N GLN A 196 -6.68 -0.75 12.73
CA GLN A 196 -6.17 0.36 13.49
C GLN A 196 -6.00 1.51 12.51
N ALA A 197 -6.92 2.49 12.56
CA ALA A 197 -6.77 3.73 11.85
C ALA A 197 -5.56 4.48 12.43
N ILE A 198 -4.61 4.80 11.60
CA ILE A 198 -3.37 5.46 12.02
C ILE A 198 -3.32 6.95 11.65
N ASP A 199 -4.38 7.45 11.08
CA ASP A 199 -4.61 8.87 10.78
C ASP A 199 -5.96 9.37 11.31
N LYS A 200 -6.43 8.77 12.41
CA LYS A 200 -7.70 9.14 13.04
C LYS A 200 -7.53 10.32 14.01
N PRO A 201 -8.31 11.39 13.86
CA PRO A 201 -8.23 12.54 14.76
C PRO A 201 -8.68 12.22 16.19
N GLY A 202 -8.03 12.85 17.17
CA GLY A 202 -8.52 13.02 18.53
C GLY A 202 -8.35 11.87 19.51
N GLU A 203 -7.72 10.77 19.14
CA GLU A 203 -7.41 9.66 20.04
C GLU A 203 -5.94 9.25 19.94
N SER A 204 -5.27 9.11 21.08
CA SER A 204 -3.93 8.52 21.12
C SER A 204 -4.02 7.03 20.82
N ILE A 205 -3.14 6.51 19.98
CA ILE A 205 -2.97 5.08 19.76
C ILE A 205 -1.61 4.60 20.25
N THR A 206 -1.56 3.40 20.80
CA THR A 206 -0.30 2.76 21.19
C THR A 206 -0.06 1.55 20.31
N ILE A 207 1.06 1.55 19.59
CA ILE A 207 1.46 0.48 18.70
C ILE A 207 2.88 0.06 19.12
N ASP A 208 3.05 -1.22 19.47
CA ASP A 208 4.33 -1.80 19.91
C ASP A 208 5.00 -1.01 21.06
N GLY A 209 4.21 -0.46 21.98
CA GLY A 209 4.69 0.31 23.13
C GLY A 209 5.02 1.78 22.84
N VAL A 210 4.86 2.24 21.60
CA VAL A 210 5.00 3.66 21.22
C VAL A 210 3.62 4.29 21.14
N THR A 211 3.42 5.39 21.87
CA THR A 211 2.16 6.14 21.85
C THR A 211 2.27 7.30 20.86
N TYR A 212 1.35 7.31 19.90
CA TYR A 212 1.18 8.36 18.91
C TYR A 212 -0.01 9.23 19.35
N PRO A 213 0.22 10.53 19.63
CA PRO A 213 -0.86 11.43 19.97
C PRO A 213 -1.81 11.60 18.79
N ASP A 214 -3.09 11.80 19.09
CA ASP A 214 -4.14 12.06 18.11
C ASP A 214 -4.33 10.98 17.04
N GLY A 215 -3.90 9.74 17.35
CA GLY A 215 -4.07 8.60 16.45
C GLY A 215 -3.23 8.65 15.17
N VAL A 216 -2.22 9.52 15.12
CA VAL A 216 -1.40 9.73 13.93
C VAL A 216 -0.04 9.06 14.08
N VAL A 217 0.30 8.22 13.12
CA VAL A 217 1.63 7.62 12.96
C VAL A 217 2.38 8.36 11.86
N GLY A 218 3.48 9.01 12.22
CA GLY A 218 4.29 9.76 11.25
C GLY A 218 4.84 8.89 10.13
N ILE A 219 5.05 9.50 8.98
CA ILE A 219 5.57 8.84 7.76
C ILE A 219 6.82 7.98 7.98
N PRO A 220 7.80 8.35 8.84
CA PRO A 220 8.96 7.49 9.05
C PRO A 220 8.64 6.08 9.54
N PHE A 221 7.53 5.90 10.25
CA PHE A 221 7.17 4.62 10.87
C PHE A 221 6.04 3.88 10.15
N PHE A 222 5.26 4.58 9.33
CA PHE A 222 4.04 4.06 8.73
C PHE A 222 4.26 2.73 7.99
N ASP A 223 5.25 2.68 7.11
CA ASP A 223 5.49 1.50 6.28
C ASP A 223 6.02 0.28 7.05
N GLY A 224 6.59 0.50 8.24
CA GLY A 224 6.90 -0.59 9.17
C GLY A 224 5.66 -1.30 9.69
N TYR A 225 4.58 -0.55 9.95
CA TYR A 225 3.30 -1.14 10.33
C TYR A 225 2.58 -1.80 9.16
N VAL A 226 2.72 -1.26 7.96
CA VAL A 226 2.20 -1.88 6.72
C VAL A 226 2.88 -3.22 6.47
N GLU A 227 4.21 -3.29 6.56
CA GLU A 227 4.99 -4.53 6.50
C GLU A 227 4.50 -5.55 7.53
N LYS A 228 4.39 -5.13 8.80
CA LYS A 228 3.91 -5.98 9.89
C LYS A 228 2.53 -6.57 9.60
N ALA A 229 1.57 -5.74 9.18
CA ALA A 229 0.23 -6.23 8.84
C ALA A 229 0.23 -7.21 7.67
N ALA A 230 1.04 -6.95 6.63
CA ALA A 230 1.15 -7.85 5.49
C ALA A 230 1.67 -9.24 5.91
N ILE A 231 2.69 -9.28 6.78
CA ILE A 231 3.23 -10.52 7.35
C ILE A 231 2.17 -11.23 8.19
N GLU A 232 1.47 -10.52 9.10
CA GLU A 232 0.38 -11.09 9.91
C GLU A 232 -0.75 -11.67 9.04
N PHE A 233 -1.09 -11.04 7.93
CA PHE A 233 -2.10 -11.57 6.98
C PHE A 233 -1.61 -12.83 6.27
N ILE A 234 -0.32 -12.89 5.87
CA ILE A 234 0.29 -14.09 5.27
C ILE A 234 0.29 -15.24 6.26
N ASP A 235 0.71 -15.00 7.51
CA ASP A 235 0.71 -16.01 8.57
C ASP A 235 -0.70 -16.55 8.85
N LYS A 236 -1.68 -15.66 8.95
CA LYS A 236 -3.09 -16.02 9.13
C LYS A 236 -3.62 -16.87 7.96
N ALA A 237 -3.32 -16.47 6.73
CA ALA A 237 -3.73 -17.20 5.53
C ALA A 237 -3.10 -18.61 5.47
N ALA A 238 -1.90 -18.80 6.01
CA ALA A 238 -1.25 -20.11 6.09
C ALA A 238 -2.00 -21.09 7.00
N GLU A 239 -2.85 -20.63 7.91
CA GLU A 239 -3.70 -21.47 8.75
C GLU A 239 -4.88 -22.09 7.95
N SER A 240 -5.20 -21.53 6.79
CA SER A 240 -6.29 -21.97 5.91
C SER A 240 -5.81 -22.19 4.47
N PRO A 241 -4.91 -23.15 4.20
CA PRO A 241 -4.20 -23.27 2.92
C PRO A 241 -5.10 -23.58 1.72
N ASP A 242 -6.33 -24.05 1.94
CA ASP A 242 -7.31 -24.33 0.87
C ASP A 242 -8.12 -23.08 0.47
N THR A 243 -8.03 -21.99 1.23
CA THR A 243 -8.71 -20.74 0.94
C THR A 243 -7.74 -19.76 0.27
N PRO A 244 -7.98 -19.37 -0.98
CA PRO A 244 -7.10 -18.40 -1.63
C PRO A 244 -7.26 -17.02 -0.99
N PHE A 245 -6.16 -16.26 -0.92
CA PHE A 245 -6.17 -14.90 -0.39
C PHE A 245 -5.87 -13.85 -1.47
N PHE A 246 -6.35 -12.65 -1.21
CA PHE A 246 -5.95 -11.42 -1.85
C PHE A 246 -5.46 -10.44 -0.79
N ILE A 247 -4.16 -10.16 -0.78
CA ILE A 247 -3.56 -9.15 0.10
C ILE A 247 -3.15 -7.95 -0.74
N ASN A 248 -3.68 -6.77 -0.41
CA ASN A 248 -3.33 -5.50 -1.03
C ASN A 248 -2.50 -4.67 -0.05
N VAL A 249 -1.21 -4.54 -0.34
CA VAL A 249 -0.21 -3.85 0.47
C VAL A 249 0.10 -2.50 -0.16
N ASN A 250 -0.18 -1.41 0.54
CA ASN A 250 -0.06 -0.06 0.00
C ASN A 250 0.90 0.77 0.85
N PHE A 251 2.16 0.79 0.44
CA PHE A 251 3.17 1.60 1.11
C PHE A 251 2.97 3.09 0.86
N MET A 252 3.44 3.93 1.82
CA MET A 252 3.47 5.38 1.67
C MET A 252 4.79 5.85 1.00
N LYS A 253 5.84 5.02 1.05
CA LYS A 253 7.11 5.30 0.36
C LYS A 253 6.92 5.19 -1.16
N VAL A 254 7.44 6.13 -1.90
CA VAL A 254 8.38 7.20 -1.48
C VAL A 254 7.74 8.59 -1.48
N HIS A 255 6.44 8.71 -1.19
CA HIS A 255 5.75 10.00 -1.14
C HIS A 255 6.51 11.00 -0.25
N GLN A 256 6.52 12.26 -0.66
CA GLN A 256 7.11 13.30 0.20
C GLN A 256 6.27 13.57 1.46
N PRO A 257 6.89 14.02 2.57
CA PRO A 257 8.32 14.28 2.70
C PRO A 257 9.09 12.97 2.75
N ASN A 258 10.10 12.81 1.91
CA ASN A 258 10.89 11.57 1.83
C ASN A 258 11.62 11.32 3.16
N LEU A 259 10.94 10.71 4.11
CA LEU A 259 11.42 10.43 5.46
C LEU A 259 11.54 8.92 5.65
N PRO A 260 12.75 8.37 5.44
CA PRO A 260 13.01 6.96 5.73
C PRO A 260 12.92 6.71 7.24
N ALA A 261 12.54 5.49 7.63
CA ALA A 261 12.62 5.08 9.02
C ALA A 261 14.07 5.21 9.55
N PRO A 262 14.25 5.42 10.89
CA PRO A 262 15.56 5.71 11.45
C PRO A 262 16.65 4.69 11.08
N GLU A 263 16.30 3.41 10.99
CA GLU A 263 17.23 2.33 10.60
C GLU A 263 17.69 2.39 9.14
N PHE A 264 17.00 3.13 8.29
CA PHE A 264 17.32 3.28 6.86
C PHE A 264 18.01 4.60 6.53
N GLN A 265 18.10 5.53 7.48
CA GLN A 265 18.76 6.82 7.25
C GLN A 265 20.23 6.63 6.89
N LEU A 266 20.68 7.30 5.83
CA LEU A 266 22.04 7.25 5.29
C LEU A 266 22.50 5.83 4.89
N LYS A 267 21.57 4.92 4.58
CA LYS A 267 21.89 3.56 4.15
C LYS A 267 22.11 3.44 2.65
N SER A 268 21.41 4.25 1.84
CA SER A 268 21.63 4.26 0.39
C SER A 268 23.05 4.72 0.02
N PRO A 269 23.66 4.22 -1.06
CA PRO A 269 24.89 4.78 -1.61
C PRO A 269 24.78 6.26 -1.97
N ALA A 270 23.62 6.73 -2.45
CA ALA A 270 23.36 8.13 -2.79
C ALA A 270 23.27 9.06 -1.57
N LYS A 271 23.01 8.52 -0.37
CA LYS A 271 22.92 9.30 0.88
C LYS A 271 21.85 10.40 0.85
N SER A 272 20.83 10.28 0.01
CA SER A 272 19.67 11.18 0.01
C SER A 272 18.48 10.51 0.71
N LYS A 273 17.60 11.32 1.30
CA LYS A 273 16.37 10.82 1.96
C LYS A 273 15.48 10.03 0.99
N TYR A 274 15.44 10.47 -0.27
CA TYR A 274 14.69 9.76 -1.32
C TYR A 274 15.26 8.37 -1.59
N ALA A 275 16.56 8.29 -1.84
CA ALA A 275 17.24 7.02 -2.08
C ALA A 275 17.17 6.08 -0.88
N ASP A 276 17.29 6.61 0.34
CA ASP A 276 17.09 5.83 1.57
C ASP A 276 15.67 5.27 1.67
N SER A 277 14.66 6.05 1.24
CA SER A 277 13.25 5.60 1.19
C SER A 277 13.01 4.52 0.14
N ILE A 278 13.70 4.55 -1.01
CA ILE A 278 13.68 3.46 -2.00
C ILE A 278 14.31 2.18 -1.43
N VAL A 279 15.45 2.30 -0.74
CA VAL A 279 16.11 1.15 -0.09
C VAL A 279 15.21 0.57 1.03
N GLU A 280 14.52 1.41 1.78
CA GLU A 280 13.53 0.99 2.76
C GLU A 280 12.40 0.21 2.11
N LEU A 281 11.78 0.77 1.07
CA LEU A 281 10.68 0.16 0.33
C LEU A 281 11.07 -1.24 -0.18
N ASP A 282 12.19 -1.35 -0.88
CA ASP A 282 12.70 -2.62 -1.40
C ASP A 282 12.95 -3.65 -0.29
N THR A 283 13.56 -3.22 0.81
CA THR A 283 13.85 -4.10 1.96
C THR A 283 12.57 -4.63 2.60
N ARG A 284 11.55 -3.78 2.77
CA ARG A 284 10.26 -4.19 3.33
C ARG A 284 9.50 -5.15 2.41
N ILE A 285 9.56 -4.91 1.10
CA ILE A 285 9.04 -5.85 0.09
C ILE A 285 9.75 -7.20 0.23
N GLY A 286 11.08 -7.21 0.31
CA GLY A 286 11.87 -8.43 0.49
C GLY A 286 11.42 -9.24 1.71
N ARG A 287 11.19 -8.60 2.86
CA ARG A 287 10.73 -9.29 4.08
C ARG A 287 9.34 -9.93 3.93
N ILE A 288 8.42 -9.26 3.20
CA ILE A 288 7.10 -9.82 2.89
C ILE A 288 7.24 -11.04 1.96
N LEU A 289 8.09 -10.97 0.95
CA LEU A 289 8.36 -12.10 0.04
C LEU A 289 9.03 -13.27 0.76
N ASP A 290 9.92 -13.00 1.70
CA ASP A 290 10.54 -14.00 2.55
C ASP A 290 9.52 -14.72 3.42
N GLU A 291 8.51 -14.02 3.96
CA GLU A 291 7.44 -14.65 4.73
C GLU A 291 6.55 -15.56 3.87
N LEU A 292 6.25 -15.17 2.61
CA LEU A 292 5.59 -16.07 1.66
C LEU A 292 6.39 -17.34 1.41
N LYS A 293 7.71 -17.22 1.23
CA LYS A 293 8.60 -18.36 1.04
C LYS A 293 8.63 -19.24 2.29
N LYS A 294 8.75 -18.65 3.47
CA LYS A 294 8.80 -19.34 4.76
C LYS A 294 7.52 -20.13 5.06
N THR A 295 6.36 -19.59 4.72
CA THR A 295 5.05 -20.26 4.89
C THR A 295 4.73 -21.24 3.75
N GLY A 296 5.57 -21.30 2.70
CA GLY A 296 5.39 -22.19 1.54
C GLY A 296 4.30 -21.76 0.57
N GLN A 297 3.78 -20.54 0.70
CA GLN A 297 2.70 -20.01 -0.14
C GLN A 297 3.19 -19.38 -1.44
N ASP A 298 4.50 -19.11 -1.56
CA ASP A 298 5.16 -18.51 -2.71
C ASP A 298 4.88 -19.25 -4.03
N LYS A 299 4.79 -20.57 -3.98
CA LYS A 299 4.63 -21.44 -5.16
C LYS A 299 3.27 -21.31 -5.85
N ASN A 300 2.27 -20.83 -5.13
CA ASN A 300 0.91 -20.63 -5.65
C ASN A 300 0.42 -19.19 -5.39
N THR A 301 1.32 -18.22 -5.42
CA THR A 301 0.98 -16.81 -5.25
C THR A 301 1.39 -16.01 -6.49
N LEU A 302 0.43 -15.30 -7.06
CA LEU A 302 0.67 -14.30 -8.09
C LEU A 302 1.03 -12.98 -7.41
N ILE A 303 2.21 -12.48 -7.66
CA ILE A 303 2.73 -11.26 -7.05
C ILE A 303 2.75 -10.15 -8.08
N PHE A 304 2.08 -9.03 -7.77
CA PHE A 304 2.16 -7.79 -8.54
C PHE A 304 2.83 -6.70 -7.70
N TYR A 305 3.80 -6.03 -8.31
CA TYR A 305 4.35 -4.78 -7.80
C TYR A 305 4.09 -3.66 -8.80
N THR A 306 3.61 -2.53 -8.31
CA THR A 306 3.38 -1.31 -9.10
C THR A 306 3.49 -0.06 -8.24
N THR A 307 3.42 1.11 -8.87
CA THR A 307 3.22 2.40 -8.20
C THR A 307 1.86 2.97 -8.58
N ASP A 308 1.29 3.82 -7.75
CA ASP A 308 -0.02 4.45 -8.01
C ASP A 308 0.05 5.55 -9.08
N ASN A 309 1.15 6.27 -9.14
CA ASN A 309 1.50 7.25 -10.16
C ASN A 309 3.02 7.36 -10.32
N GLY A 310 3.50 8.23 -11.18
CA GLY A 310 4.93 8.47 -11.37
C GLY A 310 5.54 9.34 -10.28
N ALA A 311 6.84 9.60 -10.39
CA ALA A 311 7.59 10.41 -9.45
C ALA A 311 7.00 11.81 -9.30
N TRP A 312 6.99 12.31 -8.06
CA TRP A 312 6.59 13.67 -7.77
C TRP A 312 7.60 14.68 -8.33
N GLN A 313 7.13 15.70 -8.99
CA GLN A 313 7.97 16.67 -9.69
C GLN A 313 8.94 17.40 -8.76
N ASP A 314 8.54 17.67 -7.52
CA ASP A 314 9.32 18.45 -6.56
C ASP A 314 10.49 17.66 -5.94
N VAL A 315 10.59 16.35 -6.17
CA VAL A 315 11.73 15.54 -5.71
C VAL A 315 12.87 15.42 -6.74
N TYR A 316 12.83 16.24 -7.80
CA TYR A 316 13.95 16.37 -8.71
C TYR A 316 15.18 16.99 -7.99
N PRO A 317 16.43 16.49 -8.21
CA PRO A 317 16.82 15.48 -9.20
C PRO A 317 16.83 14.04 -8.65
N ASP A 318 16.37 13.78 -7.42
CA ASP A 318 16.51 12.49 -6.77
C ASP A 318 15.61 11.40 -7.39
N ALA A 319 14.40 11.76 -7.81
CA ALA A 319 13.49 10.82 -8.45
C ALA A 319 13.82 10.58 -9.93
N GLY A 320 13.61 9.34 -10.37
CA GLY A 320 13.82 8.90 -11.74
C GLY A 320 12.57 8.96 -12.59
N TYR A 321 12.50 9.99 -13.44
CA TYR A 321 11.39 10.14 -14.37
C TYR A 321 11.44 9.14 -15.52
N THR A 322 10.30 8.95 -16.18
CA THR A 322 10.23 8.21 -17.42
C THR A 322 10.93 8.99 -18.55
N PRO A 323 11.59 8.32 -19.50
CA PRO A 323 12.13 8.98 -20.69
C PRO A 323 11.05 9.26 -21.75
N PHE A 324 9.79 8.92 -21.53
CA PHE A 324 8.66 9.01 -22.44
C PHE A 324 7.71 10.15 -22.09
#